data_614dd827e2df918e3e2ae4da2ded3d8b
#
_entry.id   614dd827e2df918e3e2ae4da2ded3d8b
#
_cell.length_a   1.000
_cell.length_b   1.000
_cell.length_c   1.000
_cell.angle_alpha   90.00
_cell.angle_beta   90.00
_cell.angle_gamma   90.00
#
_symmetry.space_group_name_H-M   'P 1'
#
loop_
_entity.id
_entity.type
_entity.pdbx_description
1 polymer ?
#
loop_
_entity_poly.entity_id
_entity_poly.type
_entity_poly.pdbx_seq_one_letter_code
_entity_poly.pdbx_strand_id
1 'polypeptide(L)'
;MGLHTVIAIILAALVVPLTQARLEAQERRMTQEQIIRDLIDQVPPLTHPRDGALPIRGSRLEGWLPEGDEEAKQILRALDARGLALCAGINPGNEAALAQALRMGRLQQELGLEVGVHASRAMYSFFNGDESTAHLADDGTPFFDDSFGSRKMGCPFRLDGRKDEIKAQFRSFLAPYKDAGITIDFLYLDWEIDGPIEWNDAWEHSKRCTVCRAHIPFIDNFLGFQRALRAVRSELQRECCVQVVQEYFPDALIGNYSVYPHGGIRYWYDYYEKLPADAPFIADQLARYRPWEHEFVPSGYTFANPVVYTWYDTWSWYPAWANDDYRWFYNLLLVGTNAGRHTPQQVPLITWVHWHTTAPPADAPPVPQMSERAYQELLWHLFLRGTDGLMMWCTAEETTKEVSLMVEVLDGVLGHREFLGAEPVLFDVPTEPGSVVSALRSDDRLLVRRTDFGDNPGPVTRVVAGRVVTIPRLDGECQVIDLTTCPPAGR
;
A
#
# COMPACT_ATOMS: atom_id res chain seq x y z
N MET A 1 -39.53 2.76 45.58
CA MET A 1 -38.28 2.94 44.80
C MET A 1 -38.56 2.39 43.43
N GLY A 2 -38.68 3.27 42.46
CA GLY A 2 -39.23 2.95 41.15
C GLY A 2 -38.21 2.35 40.19
N LEU A 3 -38.68 1.62 39.20
CA LEU A 3 -37.95 0.92 38.15
C LEU A 3 -36.89 1.81 37.46
N HIS A 4 -37.09 3.12 37.42
CA HIS A 4 -36.14 4.09 36.85
C HIS A 4 -34.83 4.25 37.63
N THR A 5 -34.83 4.02 38.95
CA THR A 5 -33.64 4.12 39.79
C THR A 5 -32.75 2.89 39.62
N VAL A 6 -33.33 1.72 39.37
CA VAL A 6 -32.58 0.48 39.14
C VAL A 6 -31.92 0.48 37.76
N ILE A 7 -32.57 1.02 36.73
CA ILE A 7 -32.02 1.14 35.38
C ILE A 7 -30.84 2.14 35.33
N ALA A 8 -30.93 3.25 36.08
CA ALA A 8 -29.85 4.22 36.17
C ALA A 8 -28.60 3.66 36.88
N ILE A 9 -28.78 2.81 37.89
CA ILE A 9 -27.66 2.15 38.60
C ILE A 9 -26.99 1.08 37.74
N ILE A 10 -27.75 0.33 36.93
CA ILE A 10 -27.24 -0.69 36.02
C ILE A 10 -26.47 -0.02 34.85
N LEU A 11 -26.97 1.08 34.31
CA LEU A 11 -26.25 1.84 33.27
C LEU A 11 -24.97 2.49 33.79
N ALA A 12 -24.95 3.03 35.00
CA ALA A 12 -23.76 3.58 35.63
C ALA A 12 -22.70 2.49 35.95
N ALA A 13 -23.14 1.29 36.34
CA ALA A 13 -22.26 0.15 36.63
C ALA A 13 -21.63 -0.48 35.39
N LEU A 14 -22.20 -0.29 34.19
CA LEU A 14 -21.67 -0.78 32.91
C LEU A 14 -20.80 0.28 32.18
N VAL A 15 -21.05 1.56 32.40
CA VAL A 15 -20.28 2.64 31.76
C VAL A 15 -18.90 2.82 32.38
N VAL A 16 -18.75 2.65 33.71
CA VAL A 16 -17.46 2.79 34.40
C VAL A 16 -16.45 1.75 33.96
N PRO A 17 -16.75 0.43 33.87
CA PRO A 17 -15.75 -0.54 33.38
C PRO A 17 -15.43 -0.40 31.89
N LEU A 18 -16.38 0.07 31.05
CA LEU A 18 -16.13 0.33 29.62
C LEU A 18 -15.24 1.55 29.39
N THR A 19 -15.37 2.61 30.21
CA THR A 19 -14.49 3.77 30.16
C THR A 19 -13.11 3.43 30.74
N GLN A 20 -13.04 2.64 31.80
CA GLN A 20 -11.78 2.21 32.40
C GLN A 20 -11.04 1.24 31.47
N ALA A 21 -11.71 0.27 30.87
CA ALA A 21 -11.14 -0.62 29.86
C ALA A 21 -10.66 0.14 28.59
N ARG A 22 -11.37 1.21 28.18
CA ARG A 22 -10.92 2.10 27.11
C ARG A 22 -9.72 2.95 27.51
N LEU A 23 -9.67 3.44 28.72
CA LEU A 23 -8.50 4.18 29.25
C LEU A 23 -7.30 3.25 29.40
N GLU A 24 -7.48 2.04 29.94
CA GLU A 24 -6.42 1.03 30.04
C GLU A 24 -5.94 0.53 28.66
N ALA A 25 -6.82 0.43 27.65
CA ALA A 25 -6.45 0.14 26.29
C ALA A 25 -5.74 1.33 25.60
N GLN A 26 -6.04 2.56 26.02
CA GLN A 26 -5.37 3.76 25.55
C GLN A 26 -4.00 3.94 26.22
N GLU A 27 -3.86 3.55 27.49
CA GLU A 27 -2.58 3.54 28.23
C GLU A 27 -1.62 2.44 27.76
N ARG A 28 -2.11 1.37 27.12
CA ARG A 28 -1.29 0.28 26.54
C ARG A 28 -0.84 0.51 25.10
N ARG A 29 -1.25 1.59 24.44
CA ARG A 29 -0.78 1.85 23.08
C ARG A 29 0.68 2.29 23.12
N MET A 30 1.55 1.49 22.51
CA MET A 30 2.95 1.87 22.29
C MET A 30 3.02 3.24 21.62
N THR A 31 3.84 4.12 22.18
CA THR A 31 4.10 5.43 21.57
C THR A 31 5.01 5.26 20.36
N GLN A 32 5.01 6.24 19.47
CA GLN A 32 5.91 6.28 18.32
C GLN A 32 7.39 6.22 18.75
N GLU A 33 7.73 6.88 19.85
CA GLU A 33 9.05 6.81 20.47
C GLU A 33 9.42 5.38 20.87
N GLN A 34 8.52 4.68 21.57
CA GLN A 34 8.76 3.29 22.00
C GLN A 34 9.00 2.38 20.80
N ILE A 35 8.16 2.49 19.74
CA ILE A 35 8.32 1.71 18.52
C ILE A 35 9.70 1.94 17.89
N ILE A 36 10.12 3.20 17.75
CA ILE A 36 11.40 3.53 17.13
C ILE A 36 12.58 3.04 17.97
N ARG A 37 12.52 3.19 19.30
CA ARG A 37 13.56 2.70 20.19
C ARG A 37 13.63 1.16 20.18
N ASP A 38 12.50 0.47 20.22
CA ASP A 38 12.44 -0.99 20.15
C ASP A 38 12.99 -1.50 18.79
N LEU A 39 12.73 -0.82 17.69
CA LEU A 39 13.32 -1.14 16.39
C LEU A 39 14.84 -1.02 16.41
N ILE A 40 15.38 0.04 17.00
CA ILE A 40 16.83 0.23 17.10
C ILE A 40 17.47 -0.81 18.02
N ASP A 41 16.81 -1.19 19.10
CA ASP A 41 17.34 -2.12 20.08
C ASP A 41 17.27 -3.59 19.64
N GLN A 42 16.22 -3.98 18.90
CA GLN A 42 15.93 -5.38 18.61
C GLN A 42 16.24 -5.79 17.16
N VAL A 43 16.16 -4.87 16.20
CA VAL A 43 16.46 -5.17 14.81
C VAL A 43 17.94 -4.92 14.53
N PRO A 44 18.73 -5.91 14.08
CA PRO A 44 20.15 -5.70 13.78
C PRO A 44 20.34 -4.76 12.57
N PRO A 45 21.45 -4.02 12.53
CA PRO A 45 21.85 -3.31 11.33
C PRO A 45 22.06 -4.25 10.15
N LEU A 46 21.88 -3.73 8.92
CA LEU A 46 22.21 -4.43 7.69
C LEU A 46 23.70 -4.79 7.66
N THR A 47 24.02 -5.98 7.16
CA THR A 47 25.41 -6.41 6.91
C THR A 47 25.89 -5.96 5.54
N HIS A 48 24.96 -5.70 4.61
CA HIS A 48 25.25 -5.17 3.28
C HIS A 48 24.74 -3.71 3.19
N PRO A 49 25.60 -2.74 2.77
CA PRO A 49 25.17 -1.35 2.65
C PRO A 49 24.08 -1.21 1.58
N ARG A 50 23.13 -0.27 1.77
CA ARG A 50 22.07 -0.02 0.82
C ARG A 50 22.56 0.53 -0.54
N ASP A 51 23.57 1.39 -0.52
CA ASP A 51 24.18 1.99 -1.72
C ASP A 51 23.16 2.49 -2.76
N GLY A 52 22.16 3.22 -2.29
CA GLY A 52 21.10 3.79 -3.14
C GLY A 52 19.85 2.92 -3.32
N ALA A 53 19.82 1.68 -2.82
CA ALA A 53 18.58 0.91 -2.76
C ALA A 53 17.54 1.58 -1.87
N LEU A 54 16.26 1.46 -2.23
CA LEU A 54 15.17 2.10 -1.50
C LEU A 54 15.03 1.53 -0.09
N PRO A 55 14.83 2.37 0.93
CA PRO A 55 14.61 1.92 2.30
C PRO A 55 13.21 1.35 2.49
N ILE A 56 13.02 0.57 3.57
CA ILE A 56 11.71 0.21 4.10
C ILE A 56 11.09 1.43 4.77
N ARG A 57 9.81 1.70 4.46
CA ARG A 57 9.00 2.75 5.05
C ARG A 57 7.74 2.15 5.65
N GLY A 58 7.01 2.91 6.44
CA GLY A 58 5.75 2.39 6.97
C GLY A 58 4.99 3.36 7.83
N SER A 59 3.71 3.08 8.05
CA SER A 59 2.79 3.90 8.83
C SER A 59 3.19 4.07 10.30
N ARG A 60 4.10 3.23 10.79
CA ARG A 60 4.66 3.34 12.16
C ARG A 60 6.04 4.01 12.19
N LEU A 61 6.61 4.30 11.03
CA LEU A 61 7.86 5.01 10.85
C LEU A 61 7.58 6.47 10.45
N GLU A 62 6.80 7.18 11.28
CA GLU A 62 6.34 8.53 10.99
C GLU A 62 6.47 9.45 12.19
N GLY A 63 6.84 10.68 11.94
CA GLY A 63 6.54 11.85 12.74
C GLY A 63 7.28 12.05 14.06
N TRP A 64 7.93 11.07 14.67
CA TRP A 64 8.61 11.27 15.93
C TRP A 64 10.14 11.37 15.79
N LEU A 65 10.70 12.39 16.41
CA LEU A 65 12.13 12.53 16.70
C LEU A 65 12.29 13.17 18.08
N PRO A 66 13.36 12.86 18.83
CA PRO A 66 13.67 13.55 20.10
C PRO A 66 13.94 15.05 19.87
N GLU A 67 13.79 15.88 20.92
CA GLU A 67 13.93 17.34 20.81
C GLU A 67 15.35 17.77 20.43
N GLY A 68 16.38 17.07 20.93
CA GLY A 68 17.78 17.39 20.64
C GLY A 68 18.21 16.96 19.24
N ASP A 69 18.78 17.87 18.43
CA ASP A 69 19.19 17.59 17.05
C ASP A 69 20.25 16.47 16.95
N GLU A 70 21.21 16.41 17.88
CA GLU A 70 22.23 15.36 17.86
C GLU A 70 21.66 13.97 18.17
N GLU A 71 20.75 13.87 19.15
CA GLU A 71 20.04 12.61 19.43
C GLU A 71 19.16 12.23 18.25
N ALA A 72 18.44 13.18 17.65
CA ALA A 72 17.64 12.96 16.46
C ALA A 72 18.47 12.41 15.30
N LYS A 73 19.66 12.97 15.04
CA LYS A 73 20.61 12.48 14.03
C LYS A 73 21.10 11.05 14.34
N GLN A 74 21.33 10.73 15.60
CA GLN A 74 21.71 9.37 15.99
C GLN A 74 20.58 8.38 15.68
N ILE A 75 19.34 8.71 16.00
CA ILE A 75 18.16 7.90 15.67
C ILE A 75 18.04 7.70 14.16
N LEU A 76 18.13 8.77 13.36
CA LEU A 76 18.05 8.71 11.90
C LEU A 76 19.13 7.79 11.31
N ARG A 77 20.40 7.94 11.75
CA ARG A 77 21.48 7.03 11.33
C ARG A 77 21.26 5.59 11.76
N ALA A 78 20.76 5.37 12.96
CA ALA A 78 20.51 4.02 13.50
C ALA A 78 19.39 3.31 12.71
N LEU A 79 18.36 4.03 12.26
CA LEU A 79 17.31 3.51 11.39
C LEU A 79 17.84 3.26 9.97
N ASP A 80 18.57 4.21 9.38
CA ASP A 80 19.16 4.03 8.05
C ASP A 80 20.13 2.82 7.98
N ALA A 81 20.93 2.62 9.05
CA ALA A 81 21.78 1.43 9.16
C ALA A 81 21.00 0.11 9.15
N ARG A 82 19.69 0.15 9.41
CA ARG A 82 18.77 -0.99 9.35
C ARG A 82 17.94 -1.01 8.05
N GLY A 83 18.25 -0.12 7.13
CA GLY A 83 17.47 0.02 5.89
C GLY A 83 16.10 0.66 6.08
N LEU A 84 15.89 1.40 7.15
CA LEU A 84 14.61 2.03 7.49
C LEU A 84 14.68 3.54 7.25
N ALA A 85 13.58 4.13 6.76
CA ALA A 85 13.42 5.57 6.65
C ALA A 85 12.21 6.07 7.42
N LEU A 86 12.37 7.22 8.09
CA LEU A 86 11.24 7.97 8.66
C LEU A 86 10.62 8.88 7.60
N CYS A 87 9.30 9.00 7.64
CA CYS A 87 8.56 10.01 6.88
C CYS A 87 7.92 11.04 7.80
N ALA A 88 7.89 12.29 7.37
CA ALA A 88 7.15 13.31 8.08
C ALA A 88 5.66 13.22 7.75
N GLY A 89 4.79 13.08 8.75
CA GLY A 89 3.34 13.14 8.56
C GLY A 89 2.85 14.58 8.43
N ILE A 90 2.25 14.94 7.30
CA ILE A 90 1.69 16.26 7.07
C ILE A 90 0.24 16.33 7.54
N ASN A 91 -0.05 17.35 8.36
CA ASN A 91 -1.40 17.67 8.79
C ASN A 91 -1.69 19.14 8.42
N PRO A 92 -2.40 19.39 7.30
CA PRO A 92 -2.68 20.75 6.84
C PRO A 92 -3.31 21.62 7.94
N GLY A 93 -2.82 22.86 8.08
CA GLY A 93 -3.28 23.79 9.12
C GLY A 93 -2.68 23.59 10.52
N ASN A 94 -1.84 22.57 10.73
CA ASN A 94 -1.12 22.37 11.99
C ASN A 94 0.32 22.88 11.88
N GLU A 95 0.57 24.11 12.33
CA GLU A 95 1.89 24.77 12.27
C GLU A 95 2.97 24.02 13.09
N ALA A 96 2.61 23.46 14.23
CA ALA A 96 3.56 22.69 15.06
C ALA A 96 4.00 21.39 14.35
N ALA A 97 3.07 20.68 13.72
CA ALA A 97 3.40 19.50 12.92
C ALA A 97 4.27 19.85 11.70
N LEU A 98 4.00 20.97 11.04
CA LEU A 98 4.82 21.47 9.93
C LEU A 98 6.23 21.82 10.39
N ALA A 99 6.37 22.52 11.53
CA ALA A 99 7.69 22.86 12.08
C ALA A 99 8.52 21.59 12.41
N GLN A 100 7.89 20.55 12.96
CA GLN A 100 8.55 19.25 13.20
C GLN A 100 8.94 18.56 11.89
N ALA A 101 8.06 18.60 10.90
CA ALA A 101 8.30 18.00 9.58
C ALA A 101 9.50 18.70 8.87
N LEU A 102 9.56 20.01 8.90
CA LEU A 102 10.69 20.79 8.36
C LEU A 102 11.99 20.50 9.12
N ARG A 103 11.93 20.40 10.45
CA ARG A 103 13.10 20.01 11.26
C ARG A 103 13.60 18.62 10.88
N MET A 104 12.70 17.64 10.74
CA MET A 104 13.04 16.28 10.32
C MET A 104 13.70 16.29 8.95
N GLY A 105 13.06 16.93 7.94
CA GLY A 105 13.60 17.02 6.59
C GLY A 105 14.99 17.68 6.54
N ARG A 106 15.21 18.76 7.31
CA ARG A 106 16.53 19.39 7.42
C ARG A 106 17.58 18.42 7.96
N LEU A 107 17.28 17.70 9.05
CA LEU A 107 18.22 16.71 9.64
C LEU A 107 18.49 15.54 8.70
N GLN A 108 17.48 15.05 7.99
CA GLN A 108 17.65 14.01 6.96
C GLN A 108 18.58 14.51 5.84
N GLN A 109 18.33 15.70 5.30
CA GLN A 109 19.16 16.28 4.25
C GLN A 109 20.62 16.54 4.70
N GLU A 110 20.83 17.03 5.93
CA GLU A 110 22.18 17.20 6.52
C GLU A 110 22.95 15.88 6.63
N LEU A 111 22.24 14.76 6.77
CA LEU A 111 22.81 13.42 6.84
C LEU A 111 22.94 12.73 5.47
N GLY A 112 22.48 13.37 4.40
CA GLY A 112 22.41 12.75 3.06
C GLY A 112 21.40 11.62 2.97
N LEU A 113 20.37 11.64 3.83
CA LEU A 113 19.28 10.68 3.84
C LEU A 113 18.10 11.20 3.01
N GLU A 114 17.26 10.28 2.55
CA GLU A 114 16.04 10.61 1.84
C GLU A 114 15.06 11.40 2.71
N VAL A 115 14.49 12.45 2.18
CA VAL A 115 13.44 13.24 2.82
C VAL A 115 12.07 12.72 2.37
N GLY A 116 11.41 11.97 3.25
CA GLY A 116 10.11 11.36 2.99
C GLY A 116 8.95 12.11 3.64
N VAL A 117 7.82 12.19 2.92
CA VAL A 117 6.60 12.86 3.39
C VAL A 117 5.38 11.99 3.17
N HIS A 118 4.55 11.84 4.21
CA HIS A 118 3.21 11.26 4.15
C HIS A 118 2.16 12.38 4.11
N ALA A 119 1.46 12.52 2.98
CA ALA A 119 0.56 13.63 2.72
C ALA A 119 -0.93 13.25 2.56
N SER A 120 -1.34 12.07 3.00
CA SER A 120 -2.72 11.56 2.83
C SER A 120 -3.78 12.52 3.34
N ARG A 121 -3.54 13.18 4.47
CA ARG A 121 -4.51 14.12 5.05
C ARG A 121 -4.82 15.32 4.16
N ALA A 122 -3.92 15.70 3.26
CA ALA A 122 -4.16 16.75 2.29
C ALA A 122 -5.18 16.32 1.22
N MET A 123 -5.32 15.01 0.94
CA MET A 123 -6.26 14.47 -0.05
C MET A 123 -7.64 14.12 0.55
N TYR A 124 -7.72 13.73 1.83
CA TYR A 124 -8.95 13.27 2.47
C TYR A 124 -9.94 14.39 2.81
N SER A 125 -10.21 15.31 1.89
CA SER A 125 -11.10 16.43 2.17
C SER A 125 -11.91 16.92 0.97
N PHE A 126 -12.05 16.11 -0.09
CA PHE A 126 -12.88 16.47 -1.24
C PHE A 126 -14.35 16.64 -0.86
N PHE A 127 -14.87 15.77 0.01
CA PHE A 127 -16.28 15.81 0.44
C PHE A 127 -16.39 16.12 1.93
N ASN A 128 -16.87 17.31 2.22
CA ASN A 128 -17.06 17.83 3.59
C ASN A 128 -18.53 18.14 3.94
N GLY A 129 -19.48 17.82 3.04
CA GLY A 129 -20.90 18.12 3.17
C GLY A 129 -21.30 19.52 2.72
N ASP A 130 -20.41 20.25 2.04
CA ASP A 130 -20.72 21.52 1.40
C ASP A 130 -21.72 21.31 0.26
N GLU A 131 -22.80 22.11 0.22
CA GLU A 131 -23.83 22.02 -0.81
C GLU A 131 -23.31 22.26 -2.23
N SER A 132 -22.21 22.99 -2.38
CA SER A 132 -21.56 23.16 -3.69
C SER A 132 -21.11 21.83 -4.30
N THR A 133 -20.82 20.81 -3.45
CA THR A 133 -20.41 19.47 -3.88
C THR A 133 -21.57 18.47 -3.94
N ALA A 134 -22.79 18.84 -3.49
CA ALA A 134 -23.92 17.92 -3.46
C ALA A 134 -24.31 17.41 -4.86
N HIS A 135 -24.86 16.21 -4.94
CA HIS A 135 -25.62 15.79 -6.11
C HIS A 135 -26.85 16.70 -6.31
N LEU A 136 -27.35 16.80 -7.53
CA LEU A 136 -28.58 17.55 -7.83
C LEU A 136 -29.64 16.62 -8.42
N ALA A 137 -30.81 16.60 -7.79
CA ALA A 137 -31.99 15.90 -8.33
C ALA A 137 -32.59 16.63 -9.55
N ASP A 138 -33.61 16.04 -10.20
CA ASP A 138 -34.23 16.61 -11.39
C ASP A 138 -34.91 17.98 -11.14
N ASP A 139 -35.38 18.21 -9.92
CA ASP A 139 -35.95 19.48 -9.50
C ASP A 139 -34.92 20.49 -8.99
N GLY A 140 -33.62 20.16 -9.07
CA GLY A 140 -32.51 20.96 -8.59
C GLY A 140 -32.22 20.84 -7.09
N THR A 141 -32.96 20.00 -6.36
CA THR A 141 -32.74 19.78 -4.92
C THR A 141 -31.39 19.11 -4.68
N PRO A 142 -30.53 19.68 -3.80
CA PRO A 142 -29.26 19.06 -3.46
C PRO A 142 -29.47 17.83 -2.56
N PHE A 143 -28.66 16.79 -2.77
CA PHE A 143 -28.63 15.60 -1.91
C PHE A 143 -27.23 15.00 -1.84
N PHE A 144 -26.96 14.21 -0.82
CA PHE A 144 -25.69 13.53 -0.60
C PHE A 144 -25.91 12.01 -0.54
N ASP A 145 -24.87 11.28 -0.88
CA ASP A 145 -24.72 9.88 -0.51
C ASP A 145 -24.21 9.82 0.94
N ASP A 146 -24.98 9.27 1.85
CA ASP A 146 -24.68 9.09 3.27
C ASP A 146 -24.53 7.61 3.65
N SER A 147 -24.41 6.73 2.65
CA SER A 147 -24.26 5.28 2.85
C SER A 147 -23.02 4.89 3.62
N PHE A 148 -22.06 5.81 3.78
CA PHE A 148 -20.85 5.60 4.56
C PHE A 148 -20.81 6.45 5.84
N GLY A 149 -21.58 6.01 6.83
CA GLY A 149 -21.59 6.64 8.15
C GLY A 149 -21.96 8.12 8.12
N SER A 150 -21.14 8.96 8.77
CA SER A 150 -21.37 10.41 8.85
C SER A 150 -20.82 11.19 7.64
N ARG A 151 -20.15 10.55 6.71
CA ARG A 151 -19.59 11.22 5.54
C ARG A 151 -20.68 11.51 4.52
N LYS A 152 -20.67 12.73 4.01
CA LYS A 152 -21.60 13.19 2.98
C LYS A 152 -20.87 13.24 1.65
N MET A 153 -20.97 12.14 0.91
CA MET A 153 -20.33 12.02 -0.41
C MET A 153 -21.16 12.76 -1.45
N GLY A 154 -20.54 13.57 -2.24
CA GLY A 154 -21.19 14.42 -3.23
C GLY A 154 -20.95 13.98 -4.67
N CYS A 155 -21.27 14.89 -5.59
CA CYS A 155 -21.12 14.70 -7.02
C CYS A 155 -19.64 14.85 -7.45
N PRO A 156 -19.03 13.85 -8.11
CA PRO A 156 -17.63 13.90 -8.53
C PRO A 156 -17.37 14.99 -9.59
N PHE A 157 -18.40 15.52 -10.23
CA PHE A 157 -18.32 16.57 -11.25
C PHE A 157 -18.66 17.98 -10.72
N ARG A 158 -18.69 18.16 -9.39
CA ARG A 158 -18.94 19.44 -8.73
C ARG A 158 -17.85 19.72 -7.67
N LEU A 159 -16.60 19.50 -8.04
CA LEU A 159 -15.46 19.55 -7.12
C LEU A 159 -14.49 20.71 -7.39
N ASP A 160 -14.81 21.65 -8.30
CA ASP A 160 -13.85 22.69 -8.71
C ASP A 160 -13.33 23.53 -7.54
N GLY A 161 -14.23 24.01 -6.67
CA GLY A 161 -13.83 24.74 -5.46
C GLY A 161 -12.99 23.91 -4.50
N ARG A 162 -13.30 22.62 -4.36
CA ARG A 162 -12.55 21.69 -3.51
C ARG A 162 -11.18 21.35 -4.08
N LYS A 163 -11.06 21.24 -5.41
CA LYS A 163 -9.75 21.04 -6.07
C LYS A 163 -8.80 22.17 -5.71
N ASP A 164 -9.26 23.42 -5.75
CA ASP A 164 -8.42 24.58 -5.42
C ASP A 164 -8.01 24.60 -3.94
N GLU A 165 -8.92 24.25 -3.04
CA GLU A 165 -8.59 24.12 -1.62
C GLU A 165 -7.56 23.02 -1.36
N ILE A 166 -7.68 21.87 -2.00
CA ILE A 166 -6.72 20.76 -1.85
C ILE A 166 -5.35 21.13 -2.42
N LYS A 167 -5.31 21.78 -3.59
CA LYS A 167 -4.06 22.34 -4.13
C LYS A 167 -3.41 23.33 -3.17
N ALA A 168 -4.22 24.18 -2.52
CA ALA A 168 -3.74 25.12 -1.51
C ALA A 168 -3.19 24.39 -0.27
N GLN A 169 -3.82 23.30 0.17
CA GLN A 169 -3.31 22.45 1.26
C GLN A 169 -1.94 21.85 0.93
N PHE A 170 -1.74 21.34 -0.29
CA PHE A 170 -0.43 20.87 -0.73
C PHE A 170 0.60 22.01 -0.74
N ARG A 171 0.28 23.15 -1.33
CA ARG A 171 1.18 24.29 -1.35
C ARG A 171 1.54 24.81 0.03
N SER A 172 0.66 24.69 1.02
CA SER A 172 0.87 25.17 2.38
C SER A 172 2.05 24.48 3.10
N PHE A 173 2.44 23.28 2.67
CA PHE A 173 3.63 22.63 3.20
C PHE A 173 4.79 22.54 2.19
N LEU A 174 4.50 22.37 0.89
CA LEU A 174 5.55 22.30 -0.14
C LEU A 174 6.37 23.58 -0.24
N ALA A 175 5.71 24.76 -0.19
CA ALA A 175 6.40 26.03 -0.23
C ALA A 175 7.36 26.23 0.97
N PRO A 176 6.97 25.98 2.23
CA PRO A 176 7.90 26.02 3.36
C PRO A 176 9.10 25.08 3.24
N TYR A 177 8.95 23.85 2.70
CA TYR A 177 10.08 22.97 2.43
C TYR A 177 11.05 23.61 1.43
N LYS A 178 10.54 24.11 0.31
CA LYS A 178 11.35 24.78 -0.71
C LYS A 178 12.02 26.05 -0.18
N ASP A 179 11.30 26.88 0.57
CA ASP A 179 11.82 28.12 1.15
C ASP A 179 12.92 27.86 2.18
N ALA A 180 12.83 26.72 2.90
CA ALA A 180 13.87 26.25 3.81
C ALA A 180 15.06 25.58 3.09
N GLY A 181 15.04 25.44 1.77
CA GLY A 181 16.06 24.75 1.00
C GLY A 181 16.08 23.23 1.21
N ILE A 182 14.96 22.64 1.64
CA ILE A 182 14.80 21.20 1.88
C ILE A 182 14.15 20.58 0.63
N THR A 183 14.79 19.59 0.04
CA THR A 183 14.24 18.83 -1.08
C THR A 183 13.44 17.65 -0.57
N ILE A 184 12.21 17.49 -1.05
CA ILE A 184 11.42 16.27 -0.81
C ILE A 184 11.79 15.27 -1.91
N ASP A 185 12.29 14.10 -1.49
CA ASP A 185 12.67 13.01 -2.40
C ASP A 185 11.55 12.01 -2.60
N PHE A 186 10.71 11.82 -1.57
CA PHE A 186 9.64 10.82 -1.55
C PHE A 186 8.37 11.37 -0.92
N LEU A 187 7.25 11.28 -1.63
CA LEU A 187 5.93 11.66 -1.12
C LEU A 187 4.93 10.56 -1.42
N TYR A 188 4.26 10.07 -0.38
CA TYR A 188 3.22 9.09 -0.58
C TYR A 188 1.90 9.49 0.04
N LEU A 189 0.86 8.91 -0.53
CA LEU A 189 -0.51 9.00 -0.08
C LEU A 189 -1.01 7.62 0.33
N ASP A 190 -1.89 7.60 1.31
CA ASP A 190 -2.77 6.49 1.64
C ASP A 190 -4.21 6.99 1.46
N TRP A 191 -4.51 7.44 0.23
CA TRP A 191 -5.83 7.93 -0.15
C TRP A 191 -6.63 6.79 -0.78
N GLU A 192 -7.21 5.96 0.08
CA GLU A 192 -7.99 4.80 -0.31
C GLU A 192 -9.39 5.21 -0.76
N ILE A 193 -10.04 6.01 0.07
CA ILE A 193 -11.47 6.26 0.01
C ILE A 193 -11.75 7.74 0.24
N ASP A 194 -12.15 8.41 -0.79
CA ASP A 194 -12.71 9.75 -0.67
C ASP A 194 -13.56 10.05 -1.89
N GLY A 195 -14.86 9.92 -1.73
CA GLY A 195 -15.76 10.26 -2.79
C GLY A 195 -16.63 9.12 -3.30
N PRO A 196 -17.51 9.38 -4.24
CA PRO A 196 -18.52 8.45 -4.72
C PRO A 196 -17.95 7.28 -5.51
N ILE A 197 -16.64 7.25 -5.71
CA ILE A 197 -15.97 6.32 -6.60
C ILE A 197 -15.96 4.90 -6.06
N GLU A 198 -15.88 4.78 -4.74
CA GLU A 198 -15.65 3.50 -4.05
C GLU A 198 -16.72 3.16 -3.02
N TRP A 199 -17.76 4.03 -2.93
CA TRP A 199 -18.81 3.85 -1.95
C TRP A 199 -19.98 3.01 -2.46
N ASN A 200 -20.61 2.38 -1.53
CA ASN A 200 -21.65 1.40 -1.73
C ASN A 200 -22.79 1.84 -2.64
N ASP A 201 -23.33 3.02 -2.42
CA ASP A 201 -24.49 3.48 -3.17
C ASP A 201 -24.16 4.56 -4.21
N ALA A 202 -22.85 4.76 -4.49
CA ALA A 202 -22.37 5.76 -5.45
C ALA A 202 -23.05 5.68 -6.82
N TRP A 203 -23.25 4.48 -7.35
CA TRP A 203 -23.93 4.28 -8.62
C TRP A 203 -25.39 4.71 -8.58
N GLU A 204 -26.13 4.29 -7.57
CA GLU A 204 -27.55 4.65 -7.41
C GLU A 204 -27.75 6.15 -7.24
N HIS A 205 -26.91 6.79 -6.42
CA HIS A 205 -26.96 8.24 -6.23
C HIS A 205 -26.54 9.00 -7.51
N SER A 206 -25.54 8.52 -8.23
CA SER A 206 -25.11 9.12 -9.49
C SER A 206 -26.18 9.01 -10.58
N LYS A 207 -26.93 7.92 -10.66
CA LYS A 207 -28.07 7.78 -11.60
C LYS A 207 -29.20 8.79 -11.33
N ARG A 208 -29.37 9.20 -10.08
CA ARG A 208 -30.37 10.22 -9.68
C ARG A 208 -29.88 11.65 -9.92
N CYS A 209 -28.57 11.84 -10.07
CA CYS A 209 -27.96 13.17 -10.21
C CYS A 209 -27.97 13.64 -11.67
N THR A 210 -28.54 14.83 -11.90
CA THR A 210 -28.60 15.45 -13.23
C THR A 210 -27.20 15.73 -13.78
N VAL A 211 -26.26 16.16 -12.92
CA VAL A 211 -24.88 16.45 -13.29
C VAL A 211 -24.12 15.17 -13.66
N CYS A 212 -24.24 14.12 -12.86
CA CYS A 212 -23.61 12.83 -13.17
C CYS A 212 -24.13 12.26 -14.49
N ARG A 213 -25.45 12.29 -14.72
CA ARG A 213 -26.06 11.81 -15.97
C ARG A 213 -25.57 12.61 -17.20
N ALA A 214 -25.31 13.90 -17.03
CA ALA A 214 -24.77 14.71 -18.11
C ALA A 214 -23.31 14.38 -18.45
N HIS A 215 -22.52 13.93 -17.47
CA HIS A 215 -21.08 13.65 -17.64
C HIS A 215 -20.78 12.17 -17.90
N ILE A 216 -21.67 11.25 -17.55
CA ILE A 216 -21.47 9.82 -17.74
C ILE A 216 -22.45 9.28 -18.78
N PRO A 217 -22.05 9.19 -20.07
CA PRO A 217 -22.96 8.84 -21.17
C PRO A 217 -23.66 7.48 -21.01
N PHE A 218 -23.03 6.54 -20.34
CA PHE A 218 -23.55 5.19 -20.13
C PHE A 218 -23.73 4.87 -18.64
N ILE A 219 -24.32 5.83 -17.91
CA ILE A 219 -24.47 5.72 -16.44
C ILE A 219 -25.27 4.49 -16.01
N ASP A 220 -26.18 3.99 -16.85
CA ASP A 220 -26.95 2.76 -16.60
C ASP A 220 -26.12 1.47 -16.78
N ASN A 221 -24.95 1.57 -17.36
CA ASN A 221 -23.98 0.48 -17.44
C ASN A 221 -22.96 0.60 -16.31
N PHE A 222 -22.94 -0.36 -15.39
CA PHE A 222 -22.08 -0.33 -14.21
C PHE A 222 -20.58 -0.22 -14.56
N LEU A 223 -20.12 -0.95 -15.58
CA LEU A 223 -18.73 -0.82 -16.03
C LEU A 223 -18.40 0.55 -16.61
N GLY A 224 -19.34 1.11 -17.40
CA GLY A 224 -19.22 2.46 -17.93
C GLY A 224 -19.16 3.50 -16.81
N PHE A 225 -20.00 3.36 -15.80
CA PHE A 225 -19.98 4.16 -14.60
C PHE A 225 -18.64 4.06 -13.85
N GLN A 226 -18.15 2.85 -13.55
CA GLN A 226 -16.87 2.66 -12.87
C GLN A 226 -15.71 3.28 -13.65
N ARG A 227 -15.64 3.08 -14.97
CA ARG A 227 -14.60 3.69 -15.81
C ARG A 227 -14.61 5.22 -15.76
N ALA A 228 -15.79 5.82 -15.81
CA ALA A 228 -15.92 7.27 -15.72
C ALA A 228 -15.42 7.80 -14.37
N LEU A 229 -15.78 7.14 -13.28
CA LEU A 229 -15.32 7.54 -11.96
C LEU A 229 -13.82 7.30 -11.75
N ARG A 230 -13.24 6.21 -12.28
CA ARG A 230 -11.78 6.00 -12.25
C ARG A 230 -11.03 7.10 -13.02
N ALA A 231 -11.59 7.57 -14.15
CA ALA A 231 -11.01 8.71 -14.86
C ALA A 231 -11.01 9.97 -13.99
N VAL A 232 -12.13 10.27 -13.34
CA VAL A 232 -12.21 11.40 -12.38
C VAL A 232 -11.21 11.22 -11.25
N ARG A 233 -11.12 10.04 -10.64
CA ARG A 233 -10.16 9.76 -9.57
C ARG A 233 -8.71 10.00 -10.02
N SER A 234 -8.35 9.51 -11.19
CA SER A 234 -7.01 9.74 -11.76
C SER A 234 -6.75 11.23 -11.99
N GLU A 235 -7.73 11.97 -12.48
CA GLU A 235 -7.63 13.41 -12.70
C GLU A 235 -7.44 14.18 -11.37
N LEU A 236 -8.20 13.84 -10.33
CA LEU A 236 -8.06 14.45 -9.01
C LEU A 236 -6.65 14.21 -8.43
N GLN A 237 -6.14 12.99 -8.53
CA GLN A 237 -4.78 12.66 -8.09
C GLN A 237 -3.73 13.42 -8.87
N ARG A 238 -3.87 13.51 -10.20
CA ARG A 238 -2.93 14.25 -11.05
C ARG A 238 -2.95 15.73 -10.74
N GLU A 239 -4.12 16.37 -10.76
CA GLU A 239 -4.25 17.82 -10.68
C GLU A 239 -4.00 18.35 -9.27
N CYS A 240 -4.49 17.63 -8.25
CA CYS A 240 -4.47 18.13 -6.88
C CYS A 240 -3.24 17.70 -6.09
N CYS A 241 -2.53 16.63 -6.54
CA CYS A 241 -1.34 16.15 -5.89
C CYS A 241 -0.12 16.19 -6.83
N VAL A 242 -0.07 15.31 -7.84
CA VAL A 242 1.16 15.08 -8.61
C VAL A 242 1.69 16.35 -9.26
N GLN A 243 0.85 17.10 -9.98
CA GLN A 243 1.27 18.34 -10.64
C GLN A 243 1.71 19.39 -9.62
N VAL A 244 1.00 19.50 -8.49
CA VAL A 244 1.36 20.47 -7.45
C VAL A 244 2.70 20.11 -6.80
N VAL A 245 2.96 18.84 -6.53
CA VAL A 245 4.26 18.40 -5.97
C VAL A 245 5.38 18.66 -6.99
N GLN A 246 5.17 18.35 -8.25
CA GLN A 246 6.16 18.54 -9.31
C GLN A 246 6.48 20.02 -9.60
N GLU A 247 5.57 20.95 -9.32
CA GLU A 247 5.86 22.41 -9.35
C GLU A 247 7.01 22.80 -8.40
N TYR A 248 7.17 22.08 -7.28
CA TYR A 248 8.17 22.35 -6.25
C TYR A 248 9.36 21.36 -6.30
N PHE A 249 9.07 20.07 -6.50
CA PHE A 249 10.01 18.96 -6.43
C PHE A 249 9.80 18.03 -7.63
N PRO A 250 10.32 18.38 -8.82
CA PRO A 250 10.06 17.65 -10.07
C PRO A 250 10.61 16.23 -10.09
N ASP A 251 11.65 15.95 -9.29
CA ASP A 251 12.33 14.66 -9.25
C ASP A 251 11.83 13.76 -8.10
N ALA A 252 10.86 14.23 -7.29
CA ALA A 252 10.31 13.45 -6.19
C ALA A 252 9.61 12.18 -6.68
N LEU A 253 9.81 11.10 -5.94
CA LEU A 253 8.97 9.89 -6.08
C LEU A 253 7.61 10.18 -5.45
N ILE A 254 6.54 10.04 -6.24
CA ILE A 254 5.17 10.33 -5.82
C ILE A 254 4.29 9.12 -6.11
N GLY A 255 3.54 8.64 -5.12
CA GLY A 255 2.63 7.51 -5.32
C GLY A 255 1.50 7.48 -4.30
N ASN A 256 0.53 6.60 -4.55
CA ASN A 256 -0.64 6.40 -3.70
C ASN A 256 -0.90 4.92 -3.47
N TYR A 257 -1.41 4.61 -2.30
CA TYR A 257 -1.88 3.28 -1.91
C TYR A 257 -2.68 2.59 -3.02
N SER A 258 -2.27 1.38 -3.36
CA SER A 258 -2.92 0.51 -4.35
C SER A 258 -3.02 1.07 -5.77
N VAL A 259 -2.25 2.10 -6.15
CA VAL A 259 -2.20 2.65 -7.52
C VAL A 259 -0.91 2.17 -8.21
N TYR A 260 -1.05 1.29 -9.19
CA TYR A 260 0.05 0.67 -9.93
C TYR A 260 -0.42 0.19 -11.31
N PRO A 261 0.50 0.01 -12.29
CA PRO A 261 0.18 -0.62 -13.56
C PRO A 261 -0.20 -2.10 -13.37
N HIS A 262 -1.26 -2.54 -14.06
CA HIS A 262 -1.69 -3.95 -14.01
C HIS A 262 -2.49 -4.34 -15.25
N GLY A 263 -2.70 -5.64 -15.44
CA GLY A 263 -3.37 -6.21 -16.61
C GLY A 263 -4.90 -6.26 -16.51
N GLY A 264 -5.54 -5.34 -15.81
CA GLY A 264 -6.99 -5.33 -15.60
C GLY A 264 -7.45 -6.21 -14.44
N ILE A 265 -6.51 -6.89 -13.77
CA ILE A 265 -6.79 -7.71 -12.60
C ILE A 265 -6.16 -7.05 -11.39
N ARG A 266 -6.98 -6.61 -10.47
CA ARG A 266 -6.54 -6.07 -9.20
C ARG A 266 -6.98 -7.02 -8.11
N TYR A 267 -6.03 -7.63 -7.41
CA TYR A 267 -6.31 -8.61 -6.36
C TYR A 267 -6.63 -8.01 -5.01
N TRP A 268 -6.60 -6.69 -4.90
CA TRP A 268 -7.09 -5.99 -3.72
C TRP A 268 -8.59 -5.73 -3.87
N TYR A 269 -9.34 -6.11 -2.86
CA TYR A 269 -10.77 -5.83 -2.75
C TYR A 269 -10.96 -4.48 -2.07
N ASP A 270 -11.69 -3.61 -2.73
CA ASP A 270 -12.22 -2.43 -2.11
C ASP A 270 -13.57 -2.78 -1.46
N TYR A 271 -13.53 -3.10 -0.18
CA TYR A 271 -14.71 -3.57 0.56
C TYR A 271 -15.78 -2.50 0.76
N TYR A 272 -15.47 -1.26 0.41
CA TYR A 272 -16.44 -0.18 0.43
C TYR A 272 -17.32 -0.14 -0.82
N GLU A 273 -16.99 -0.87 -1.86
CA GLU A 273 -17.74 -0.90 -3.11
C GLU A 273 -18.76 -2.04 -3.10
N LYS A 274 -20.04 -1.70 -2.98
CA LYS A 274 -21.12 -2.64 -3.25
C LYS A 274 -21.27 -2.85 -4.75
N LEU A 275 -21.27 -4.10 -5.16
CA LEU A 275 -21.72 -4.47 -6.48
C LEU A 275 -23.22 -4.74 -6.47
N PRO A 276 -23.99 -4.22 -7.45
CA PRO A 276 -25.37 -4.63 -7.65
C PRO A 276 -25.47 -6.14 -7.85
N ALA A 277 -26.61 -6.75 -7.48
CA ALA A 277 -26.83 -8.19 -7.61
C ALA A 277 -26.72 -8.70 -9.07
N ASP A 278 -26.96 -7.82 -10.04
CA ASP A 278 -26.89 -8.07 -11.49
C ASP A 278 -25.59 -7.57 -12.12
N ALA A 279 -24.62 -7.11 -11.32
CA ALA A 279 -23.33 -6.69 -11.85
C ALA A 279 -22.64 -7.87 -12.57
N PRO A 280 -21.89 -7.57 -13.65
CA PRO A 280 -21.18 -8.62 -14.38
C PRO A 280 -20.06 -9.29 -13.57
N PHE A 281 -19.76 -8.74 -12.39
CA PHE A 281 -18.76 -9.25 -11.46
C PHE A 281 -19.46 -9.77 -10.22
N ILE A 282 -19.29 -11.05 -9.98
CA ILE A 282 -19.80 -11.74 -8.79
C ILE A 282 -18.72 -11.78 -7.70
N ALA A 283 -19.06 -12.23 -6.51
CA ALA A 283 -18.21 -12.15 -5.32
C ALA A 283 -16.77 -12.70 -5.52
N ASP A 284 -16.62 -13.81 -6.25
CA ASP A 284 -15.30 -14.39 -6.56
C ASP A 284 -14.47 -13.57 -7.57
N GLN A 285 -15.09 -12.61 -8.25
CA GLN A 285 -14.44 -11.71 -9.19
C GLN A 285 -14.19 -10.32 -8.61
N LEU A 286 -14.79 -9.98 -7.47
CA LEU A 286 -14.66 -8.67 -6.83
C LEU A 286 -13.20 -8.26 -6.65
N ALA A 287 -12.36 -9.20 -6.22
CA ALA A 287 -10.94 -8.96 -6.04
C ALA A 287 -10.13 -9.05 -7.33
N ARG A 288 -10.67 -9.63 -8.39
CA ARG A 288 -9.90 -10.01 -9.58
C ARG A 288 -10.11 -9.10 -10.77
N TYR A 289 -11.31 -8.56 -10.94
CA TYR A 289 -11.64 -7.85 -12.17
C TYR A 289 -12.27 -6.50 -11.88
N ARG A 290 -11.50 -5.45 -12.15
CA ARG A 290 -11.88 -4.05 -12.00
C ARG A 290 -11.28 -3.25 -13.15
N PRO A 291 -11.94 -2.22 -13.65
CA PRO A 291 -11.37 -1.33 -14.66
C PRO A 291 -10.37 -0.33 -14.06
N TRP A 292 -9.41 -0.84 -13.29
CA TRP A 292 -8.38 -0.05 -12.62
C TRP A 292 -7.12 0.17 -13.47
N GLU A 293 -6.96 -0.58 -14.54
CA GLU A 293 -5.82 -0.52 -15.46
C GLU A 293 -5.53 0.87 -16.01
N HIS A 294 -6.52 1.75 -15.95
CA HIS A 294 -6.41 3.12 -16.44
C HIS A 294 -6.07 4.14 -15.35
N GLU A 295 -5.93 3.74 -14.10
CA GLU A 295 -5.72 4.69 -13.01
C GLU A 295 -4.28 5.21 -12.94
N PHE A 296 -3.26 4.34 -13.02
CA PHE A 296 -1.87 4.72 -12.78
C PHE A 296 -1.34 5.75 -13.79
N VAL A 297 -1.41 5.47 -15.09
CA VAL A 297 -0.85 6.34 -16.13
C VAL A 297 -1.50 7.73 -16.13
N PRO A 298 -2.84 7.87 -16.10
CA PRO A 298 -3.47 9.18 -16.04
C PRO A 298 -3.21 9.96 -14.76
N SER A 299 -2.94 9.31 -13.62
CA SER A 299 -2.61 9.99 -12.36
C SER A 299 -1.25 10.67 -12.38
N GLY A 300 -0.32 10.17 -13.21
CA GLY A 300 1.03 10.72 -13.32
C GLY A 300 1.96 10.37 -12.17
N TYR A 301 1.61 9.38 -11.32
CA TYR A 301 2.48 8.90 -10.26
C TYR A 301 3.80 8.36 -10.80
N THR A 302 4.87 8.54 -10.04
CA THR A 302 6.24 8.22 -10.45
C THR A 302 6.77 6.92 -9.85
N PHE A 303 6.03 6.31 -8.89
CA PHE A 303 6.28 4.94 -8.46
C PHE A 303 4.97 4.15 -8.37
N ALA A 304 5.05 2.85 -8.62
CA ALA A 304 3.94 1.91 -8.54
C ALA A 304 3.81 1.37 -7.12
N ASN A 305 2.59 1.29 -6.57
CA ASN A 305 2.37 1.00 -5.16
C ASN A 305 1.34 -0.12 -4.93
N PRO A 306 1.62 -1.38 -5.32
CA PRO A 306 0.74 -2.51 -5.06
C PRO A 306 0.66 -2.85 -3.57
N VAL A 307 -0.43 -3.51 -3.16
CA VAL A 307 -0.72 -3.90 -1.77
C VAL A 307 -0.81 -5.40 -1.64
N VAL A 308 -0.02 -5.99 -0.75
CA VAL A 308 0.04 -7.43 -0.44
C VAL A 308 -0.12 -7.64 1.06
N TYR A 309 -1.36 -7.66 1.53
CA TYR A 309 -1.71 -7.77 2.94
C TYR A 309 -2.32 -9.13 3.28
N THR A 310 -1.94 -9.70 4.43
CA THR A 310 -2.63 -10.82 5.06
C THR A 310 -3.93 -10.34 5.73
N TRP A 311 -4.79 -9.67 4.99
CA TRP A 311 -6.07 -9.19 5.49
C TRP A 311 -7.07 -10.35 5.60
N TYR A 312 -7.75 -10.51 6.75
CA TYR A 312 -8.62 -11.66 7.01
C TYR A 312 -9.72 -11.83 5.96
N ASP A 313 -10.29 -10.75 5.43
CA ASP A 313 -11.34 -10.79 4.40
C ASP A 313 -10.86 -11.46 3.11
N THR A 314 -9.58 -11.34 2.77
CA THR A 314 -9.03 -11.91 1.54
C THR A 314 -8.85 -13.42 1.62
N TRP A 315 -8.83 -13.98 2.82
CA TRP A 315 -8.63 -15.42 3.04
C TRP A 315 -9.65 -16.30 2.31
N SER A 316 -10.91 -15.89 2.26
CA SER A 316 -11.98 -16.68 1.66
C SER A 316 -12.12 -16.51 0.15
N TRP A 317 -11.38 -15.58 -0.48
CA TRP A 317 -11.58 -15.26 -1.91
C TRP A 317 -10.99 -16.28 -2.87
N TYR A 318 -10.14 -17.15 -2.40
CA TYR A 318 -9.35 -18.06 -3.23
C TYR A 318 -9.52 -19.52 -2.81
N PRO A 319 -9.11 -20.47 -3.67
CA PRO A 319 -9.26 -21.87 -3.39
C PRO A 319 -8.74 -22.27 -2.01
N ALA A 320 -9.49 -23.11 -1.32
CA ALA A 320 -9.10 -23.66 -0.03
C ALA A 320 -8.20 -24.85 -0.27
N TRP A 321 -6.89 -24.64 -0.18
CA TRP A 321 -5.92 -25.74 -0.07
C TRP A 321 -5.71 -26.10 1.40
N ALA A 322 -5.25 -27.33 1.64
CA ALA A 322 -4.88 -27.76 3.00
C ALA A 322 -3.61 -27.06 3.53
N ASN A 323 -2.84 -26.44 2.65
CA ASN A 323 -1.64 -25.67 3.00
C ASN A 323 -2.01 -24.20 3.15
N ASP A 324 -2.14 -23.76 4.40
CA ASP A 324 -2.53 -22.38 4.74
C ASP A 324 -1.49 -21.35 4.28
N ASP A 325 -0.20 -21.66 4.42
CA ASP A 325 0.89 -20.79 3.94
C ASP A 325 0.82 -20.60 2.43
N TYR A 326 0.54 -21.67 1.66
CA TYR A 326 0.41 -21.56 0.21
C TYR A 326 -0.82 -20.73 -0.18
N ARG A 327 -1.91 -20.84 0.54
CA ARG A 327 -3.12 -20.05 0.29
C ARG A 327 -2.84 -18.56 0.42
N TRP A 328 -2.17 -18.12 1.49
CA TRP A 328 -1.70 -16.75 1.62
C TRP A 328 -0.71 -16.38 0.52
N PHE A 329 0.34 -17.18 0.38
CA PHE A 329 1.41 -16.94 -0.57
C PHE A 329 0.91 -16.78 -2.01
N TYR A 330 0.02 -17.68 -2.45
CA TYR A 330 -0.59 -17.62 -3.79
C TYR A 330 -1.30 -16.30 -4.04
N ASN A 331 -2.16 -15.90 -3.15
CA ASN A 331 -2.96 -14.69 -3.28
C ASN A 331 -2.09 -13.43 -3.37
N LEU A 332 -1.15 -13.31 -2.44
CA LEU A 332 -0.30 -12.14 -2.31
C LEU A 332 0.72 -12.07 -3.45
N LEU A 333 1.26 -13.22 -3.87
CA LEU A 333 2.20 -13.27 -4.98
C LEU A 333 1.52 -12.95 -6.33
N LEU A 334 0.23 -13.23 -6.50
CA LEU A 334 -0.51 -12.82 -7.70
C LEU A 334 -0.52 -11.31 -7.86
N VAL A 335 -0.66 -10.55 -6.77
CA VAL A 335 -0.56 -9.07 -6.80
C VAL A 335 0.82 -8.63 -7.27
N GLY A 336 1.88 -9.12 -6.61
CA GLY A 336 3.27 -8.80 -6.98
C GLY A 336 3.60 -9.22 -8.41
N THR A 337 3.11 -10.38 -8.85
CA THR A 337 3.27 -10.85 -10.22
C THR A 337 2.61 -9.93 -11.24
N ASN A 338 1.39 -9.50 -10.95
CA ASN A 338 0.66 -8.59 -11.83
C ASN A 338 1.35 -7.23 -11.91
N ALA A 339 1.74 -6.68 -10.78
CA ALA A 339 2.49 -5.42 -10.71
C ALA A 339 3.83 -5.52 -11.47
N GLY A 340 4.64 -6.53 -11.19
CA GLY A 340 5.96 -6.70 -11.83
C GLY A 340 5.90 -6.90 -13.35
N ARG A 341 4.85 -7.58 -13.85
CA ARG A 341 4.65 -7.76 -15.31
C ARG A 341 4.30 -6.47 -16.05
N HIS A 342 3.61 -5.56 -15.40
CA HIS A 342 3.01 -4.39 -16.06
C HIS A 342 3.67 -3.07 -15.69
N THR A 343 4.51 -3.04 -14.64
CA THR A 343 5.26 -1.84 -14.30
C THR A 343 6.49 -1.72 -15.20
N PRO A 344 6.64 -0.59 -15.94
CA PRO A 344 7.83 -0.34 -16.72
C PRO A 344 9.08 -0.32 -15.84
N GLN A 345 10.19 -0.87 -16.32
CA GLN A 345 11.44 -1.03 -15.55
C GLN A 345 12.00 0.29 -14.97
N GLN A 346 11.73 1.43 -15.62
CA GLN A 346 12.13 2.75 -15.13
C GLN A 346 11.22 3.33 -14.03
N VAL A 347 10.11 2.67 -13.71
CA VAL A 347 9.17 3.09 -12.67
C VAL A 347 9.43 2.23 -11.44
N PRO A 348 9.90 2.80 -10.32
CA PRO A 348 10.09 2.04 -9.10
C PRO A 348 8.80 1.34 -8.64
N LEU A 349 8.91 0.09 -8.26
CA LEU A 349 7.84 -0.71 -7.71
C LEU A 349 8.03 -0.82 -6.20
N ILE A 350 7.21 -0.10 -5.43
CA ILE A 350 7.29 -0.07 -3.98
C ILE A 350 6.06 -0.75 -3.41
N THR A 351 6.24 -1.95 -2.87
CA THR A 351 5.13 -2.81 -2.47
C THR A 351 4.75 -2.60 -1.00
N TRP A 352 3.48 -2.29 -0.73
CA TRP A 352 2.92 -2.37 0.61
C TRP A 352 2.81 -3.82 1.05
N VAL A 353 3.31 -4.13 2.23
CA VAL A 353 3.28 -5.46 2.81
C VAL A 353 2.68 -5.43 4.21
N HIS A 354 2.11 -6.57 4.63
CA HIS A 354 1.56 -6.78 5.95
C HIS A 354 1.57 -8.27 6.26
N TRP A 355 2.26 -8.65 7.32
CA TRP A 355 2.37 -10.05 7.77
C TRP A 355 1.34 -10.41 8.82
N HIS A 356 1.15 -9.53 9.82
CA HIS A 356 0.23 -9.79 10.93
C HIS A 356 -1.22 -9.86 10.44
N THR A 357 -1.80 -11.06 10.45
CA THR A 357 -3.18 -11.26 10.03
C THR A 357 -4.15 -10.57 10.97
N THR A 358 -4.92 -9.63 10.44
CA THR A 358 -5.94 -8.93 11.23
C THR A 358 -7.00 -9.92 11.72
N ALA A 359 -7.43 -9.78 12.98
CA ALA A 359 -8.47 -10.63 13.54
C ALA A 359 -9.81 -10.43 12.81
N PRO A 360 -10.49 -11.51 12.39
CA PRO A 360 -11.83 -11.43 11.85
C PRO A 360 -12.84 -11.00 12.94
N PRO A 361 -14.04 -10.55 12.57
CA PRO A 361 -15.14 -10.35 13.52
C PRO A 361 -15.37 -11.59 14.40
N ALA A 362 -15.87 -11.39 15.61
CA ALA A 362 -16.00 -12.47 16.60
C ALA A 362 -16.92 -13.63 16.18
N ASP A 363 -17.82 -13.38 15.25
CA ASP A 363 -18.75 -14.35 14.65
C ASP A 363 -18.23 -15.01 13.36
N ALA A 364 -17.08 -14.57 12.85
CA ALA A 364 -16.44 -15.14 11.67
C ALA A 364 -15.47 -16.29 12.05
N PRO A 365 -15.25 -17.25 11.13
CA PRO A 365 -14.24 -18.29 11.35
C PRO A 365 -12.85 -17.69 11.56
N PRO A 366 -12.02 -18.30 12.41
CA PRO A 366 -10.65 -17.85 12.59
C PRO A 366 -9.86 -18.02 11.28
N VAL A 367 -8.98 -17.06 11.02
CA VAL A 367 -8.09 -17.08 9.86
C VAL A 367 -6.67 -17.38 10.35
N PRO A 368 -6.00 -18.39 9.79
CA PRO A 368 -4.66 -18.76 10.22
C PRO A 368 -3.65 -17.66 9.87
N GLN A 369 -2.70 -17.42 10.77
CA GLN A 369 -1.56 -16.56 10.52
C GLN A 369 -0.61 -17.23 9.52
N MET A 370 -0.16 -16.49 8.51
CA MET A 370 0.93 -16.92 7.62
C MET A 370 2.22 -17.14 8.43
N SER A 371 2.94 -18.23 8.19
CA SER A 371 4.20 -18.45 8.89
C SER A 371 5.26 -17.39 8.51
N GLU A 372 6.17 -17.10 9.44
CA GLU A 372 7.28 -16.17 9.22
C GLU A 372 8.10 -16.56 7.99
N ARG A 373 8.41 -17.85 7.87
CA ARG A 373 9.15 -18.38 6.72
C ARG A 373 8.41 -18.14 5.39
N ALA A 374 7.12 -18.43 5.32
CA ALA A 374 6.34 -18.23 4.11
C ALA A 374 6.25 -16.73 3.75
N TYR A 375 6.16 -15.85 4.76
CA TYR A 375 6.19 -14.40 4.53
C TYR A 375 7.55 -13.93 4.00
N GLN A 376 8.66 -14.38 4.59
CA GLN A 376 10.01 -14.04 4.08
C GLN A 376 10.22 -14.58 2.66
N GLU A 377 9.76 -15.80 2.35
CA GLU A 377 9.78 -16.30 0.98
C GLU A 377 8.93 -15.44 0.04
N LEU A 378 7.74 -14.96 0.48
CA LEU A 378 6.94 -14.04 -0.30
C LEU A 378 7.71 -12.76 -0.63
N LEU A 379 8.35 -12.13 0.36
CA LEU A 379 9.15 -10.91 0.16
C LEU A 379 10.28 -11.15 -0.84
N TRP A 380 11.00 -12.28 -0.73
CA TRP A 380 12.02 -12.65 -1.70
C TRP A 380 11.45 -12.74 -3.12
N HIS A 381 10.31 -13.43 -3.28
CA HIS A 381 9.67 -13.55 -4.59
C HIS A 381 9.17 -12.22 -5.12
N LEU A 382 8.73 -11.29 -4.27
CA LEU A 382 8.35 -9.93 -4.67
C LEU A 382 9.58 -9.19 -5.26
N PHE A 383 10.73 -9.21 -4.58
CA PHE A 383 11.97 -8.61 -5.10
C PHE A 383 12.38 -9.23 -6.44
N LEU A 384 12.35 -10.56 -6.56
CA LEU A 384 12.69 -11.26 -7.80
C LEU A 384 11.63 -11.11 -8.91
N ARG A 385 10.52 -10.43 -8.63
CA ARG A 385 9.47 -10.05 -9.58
C ARG A 385 9.39 -8.54 -9.82
N GLY A 386 10.43 -7.80 -9.42
CA GLY A 386 10.60 -6.39 -9.74
C GLY A 386 10.22 -5.40 -8.66
N THR A 387 9.95 -5.83 -7.43
CA THR A 387 9.81 -4.91 -6.29
C THR A 387 11.18 -4.29 -5.99
N ASP A 388 11.25 -2.95 -5.95
CA ASP A 388 12.46 -2.17 -5.65
C ASP A 388 12.53 -1.74 -4.18
N GLY A 389 11.40 -1.68 -3.50
CA GLY A 389 11.30 -1.25 -2.11
C GLY A 389 10.03 -1.72 -1.43
N LEU A 390 10.00 -1.64 -0.11
CA LEU A 390 8.87 -2.08 0.69
C LEU A 390 8.29 -0.92 1.50
N MET A 391 6.97 -0.93 1.64
CA MET A 391 6.22 -0.14 2.62
C MET A 391 5.45 -1.09 3.53
N MET A 392 5.29 -0.72 4.79
CA MET A 392 4.66 -1.57 5.79
C MET A 392 3.47 -0.87 6.45
N TRP A 393 2.40 -1.63 6.67
CA TRP A 393 1.36 -1.31 7.61
C TRP A 393 1.18 -2.48 8.56
N CYS A 394 1.16 -2.21 9.88
CA CYS A 394 0.85 -3.23 10.89
C CYS A 394 0.38 -2.57 12.20
N THR A 395 -0.01 -3.37 13.18
CA THR A 395 -0.29 -2.88 14.53
C THR A 395 0.99 -2.41 15.23
N ALA A 396 0.86 -1.57 16.24
CA ALA A 396 2.03 -1.04 16.95
C ALA A 396 2.84 -2.17 17.62
N GLU A 397 2.15 -3.13 18.18
CA GLU A 397 2.71 -4.25 18.93
C GLU A 397 3.49 -5.23 18.03
N GLU A 398 3.10 -5.34 16.76
CA GLU A 398 3.71 -6.26 15.80
C GLU A 398 4.83 -5.61 14.95
N THR A 399 4.99 -4.29 15.06
CA THR A 399 5.89 -3.54 14.19
C THR A 399 7.33 -4.06 14.23
N THR A 400 7.88 -4.25 15.40
CA THR A 400 9.28 -4.69 15.57
C THR A 400 9.51 -6.08 14.98
N LYS A 401 8.56 -6.99 15.19
CA LYS A 401 8.64 -8.34 14.63
C LYS A 401 8.57 -8.34 13.12
N GLU A 402 7.61 -7.63 12.54
CA GLU A 402 7.43 -7.56 11.11
C GLU A 402 8.62 -6.89 10.41
N VAL A 403 9.10 -5.78 10.97
CA VAL A 403 10.31 -5.10 10.46
C VAL A 403 11.54 -6.01 10.51
N SER A 404 11.71 -6.80 11.58
CA SER A 404 12.83 -7.75 11.67
C SER A 404 12.81 -8.75 10.51
N LEU A 405 11.63 -9.32 10.18
CA LEU A 405 11.47 -10.24 9.05
C LEU A 405 11.79 -9.57 7.71
N MET A 406 11.36 -8.31 7.54
CA MET A 406 11.60 -7.55 6.31
C MET A 406 13.08 -7.18 6.14
N VAL A 407 13.74 -6.73 7.21
CA VAL A 407 15.15 -6.31 7.20
C VAL A 407 16.07 -7.49 6.89
N GLU A 408 15.77 -8.68 7.42
CA GLU A 408 16.52 -9.90 7.10
C GLU A 408 16.47 -10.23 5.60
N VAL A 409 15.28 -10.11 4.98
CA VAL A 409 15.14 -10.33 3.54
C VAL A 409 15.83 -9.22 2.73
N LEU A 410 15.67 -7.95 3.14
CA LEU A 410 16.34 -6.83 2.47
C LEU A 410 17.85 -7.00 2.50
N ASP A 411 18.42 -7.37 3.65
CA ASP A 411 19.87 -7.60 3.76
C ASP A 411 20.35 -8.72 2.82
N GLY A 412 19.58 -9.82 2.75
CA GLY A 412 19.85 -10.90 1.81
C GLY A 412 19.77 -10.45 0.34
N VAL A 413 18.78 -9.65 -0.03
CA VAL A 413 18.65 -9.06 -1.38
C VAL A 413 19.85 -8.17 -1.71
N LEU A 414 20.27 -7.34 -0.76
CA LEU A 414 21.45 -6.48 -0.90
C LEU A 414 22.76 -7.28 -1.06
N GLY A 415 22.80 -8.52 -0.56
CA GLY A 415 23.89 -9.46 -0.84
C GLY A 415 24.01 -9.86 -2.31
N HIS A 416 22.96 -9.63 -3.10
CA HIS A 416 22.91 -9.87 -4.56
C HIS A 416 22.73 -8.55 -5.34
N ARG A 417 23.35 -7.48 -4.88
CA ARG A 417 23.20 -6.11 -5.41
C ARG A 417 23.41 -5.97 -6.90
N GLU A 418 24.24 -6.82 -7.51
CA GLU A 418 24.49 -6.83 -8.93
C GLU A 418 23.27 -7.19 -9.78
N PHE A 419 22.20 -7.66 -9.13
CA PHE A 419 20.90 -7.93 -9.76
C PHE A 419 19.83 -6.86 -9.42
N LEU A 420 20.16 -5.85 -8.63
CA LEU A 420 19.19 -4.76 -8.38
C LEU A 420 18.91 -4.01 -9.69
N GLY A 421 17.63 -3.82 -10.00
CA GLY A 421 17.20 -3.24 -11.27
C GLY A 421 17.32 -4.16 -12.50
N ALA A 422 17.67 -5.45 -12.30
CA ALA A 422 17.69 -6.43 -13.37
C ALA A 422 16.27 -6.82 -13.81
N GLU A 423 16.14 -7.42 -15.00
CA GLU A 423 14.84 -7.79 -15.59
C GLU A 423 14.21 -8.99 -14.87
N PRO A 424 12.99 -8.87 -14.31
CA PRO A 424 12.26 -10.03 -13.79
C PRO A 424 11.74 -10.88 -14.95
N VAL A 425 12.01 -12.19 -14.92
CA VAL A 425 11.76 -13.07 -16.08
C VAL A 425 10.87 -14.28 -15.80
N LEU A 426 10.63 -14.65 -14.54
CA LEU A 426 9.79 -15.80 -14.17
C LEU A 426 8.65 -15.35 -13.25
N PHE A 427 7.43 -15.47 -13.77
CA PHE A 427 6.21 -14.97 -13.13
C PHE A 427 5.14 -16.03 -12.84
N ASP A 428 5.42 -17.31 -13.10
CA ASP A 428 4.43 -18.34 -12.91
C ASP A 428 4.08 -18.54 -11.44
N VAL A 429 2.79 -18.61 -11.15
CA VAL A 429 2.26 -18.99 -9.84
C VAL A 429 1.41 -20.23 -10.06
N PRO A 430 1.83 -21.41 -9.56
CA PRO A 430 1.07 -22.63 -9.72
C PRO A 430 -0.33 -22.51 -9.12
N THR A 431 -1.35 -23.07 -9.77
CA THR A 431 -2.73 -23.07 -9.27
C THR A 431 -2.99 -24.09 -8.17
N GLU A 432 -2.01 -24.93 -7.87
CA GLU A 432 -1.99 -25.92 -6.79
C GLU A 432 -0.68 -25.80 -6.01
N PRO A 433 -0.63 -26.19 -4.71
CA PRO A 433 0.60 -26.20 -3.94
C PRO A 433 1.72 -26.95 -4.67
N GLY A 434 2.81 -26.26 -4.96
CA GLY A 434 3.91 -26.79 -5.75
C GLY A 434 5.16 -25.93 -5.66
N SER A 435 6.04 -26.04 -6.66
CA SER A 435 7.27 -25.27 -6.73
C SER A 435 7.02 -23.90 -7.37
N VAL A 436 7.21 -22.84 -6.62
CA VAL A 436 7.22 -21.46 -7.10
C VAL A 436 8.65 -21.05 -7.41
N VAL A 437 8.88 -20.50 -8.60
CA VAL A 437 10.18 -20.01 -9.04
C VAL A 437 10.06 -18.56 -9.47
N SER A 438 10.97 -17.71 -8.99
CA SER A 438 11.15 -16.34 -9.46
C SER A 438 12.60 -16.10 -9.81
N ALA A 439 12.86 -15.19 -10.75
CA ALA A 439 14.21 -14.88 -11.15
C ALA A 439 14.37 -13.47 -11.72
N LEU A 440 15.54 -12.88 -11.46
CA LEU A 440 16.06 -11.69 -12.12
C LEU A 440 17.13 -12.09 -13.11
N ARG A 441 17.11 -11.46 -14.30
CA ARG A 441 18.12 -11.64 -15.34
C ARG A 441 18.97 -10.38 -15.52
N SER A 442 20.27 -10.54 -15.39
CA SER A 442 21.26 -9.52 -15.76
C SER A 442 22.18 -10.12 -16.81
N ASP A 443 22.07 -9.66 -18.06
CA ASP A 443 22.79 -10.21 -19.21
C ASP A 443 22.56 -11.74 -19.35
N ASP A 444 23.64 -12.51 -19.26
CA ASP A 444 23.64 -13.98 -19.31
C ASP A 444 23.58 -14.63 -17.92
N ARG A 445 23.37 -13.87 -16.85
CA ARG A 445 23.28 -14.37 -15.48
C ARG A 445 21.84 -14.30 -14.99
N LEU A 446 21.44 -15.32 -14.24
CA LEU A 446 20.11 -15.45 -13.66
C LEU A 446 20.23 -15.64 -12.15
N LEU A 447 19.68 -14.72 -11.36
CA LEU A 447 19.47 -14.93 -9.93
C LEU A 447 18.12 -15.61 -9.73
N VAL A 448 18.11 -16.82 -9.16
CA VAL A 448 16.91 -17.66 -9.02
C VAL A 448 16.65 -17.97 -7.58
N ARG A 449 15.37 -17.95 -7.18
CA ARG A 449 14.87 -18.53 -5.93
C ARG A 449 13.72 -19.48 -6.21
N ARG A 450 13.70 -20.59 -5.49
CA ARG A 450 12.64 -21.60 -5.54
C ARG A 450 12.11 -21.88 -4.15
N THR A 451 10.78 -21.80 -4.00
CA THR A 451 10.07 -22.19 -2.79
C THR A 451 9.10 -23.32 -3.10
N ASP A 452 9.13 -24.39 -2.31
CA ASP A 452 8.33 -25.59 -2.50
C ASP A 452 7.25 -25.69 -1.42
N PHE A 453 5.98 -25.74 -1.84
CA PHE A 453 4.80 -25.91 -0.98
C PHE A 453 4.15 -27.29 -1.11
N GLY A 454 4.74 -28.21 -1.87
CA GLY A 454 4.26 -29.56 -2.10
C GLY A 454 5.39 -30.58 -2.07
N ASP A 455 5.04 -31.85 -2.19
CA ASP A 455 5.94 -33.01 -2.13
C ASP A 455 6.74 -33.23 -3.43
N ASN A 456 7.18 -32.18 -4.11
CA ASN A 456 7.97 -32.34 -5.33
C ASN A 456 9.48 -32.13 -5.06
N PRO A 457 10.24 -33.21 -4.81
CA PRO A 457 11.68 -33.12 -4.56
C PRO A 457 12.52 -32.94 -5.83
N GLY A 458 11.91 -33.12 -7.01
CA GLY A 458 12.62 -33.08 -8.30
C GLY A 458 13.02 -31.68 -8.75
N PRO A 459 13.96 -31.57 -9.69
CA PRO A 459 14.32 -30.30 -10.29
C PRO A 459 13.14 -29.73 -11.12
N VAL A 460 13.06 -28.41 -11.17
CA VAL A 460 12.09 -27.67 -11.99
C VAL A 460 12.80 -27.13 -13.22
N THR A 461 12.21 -27.32 -14.40
CA THR A 461 12.78 -26.81 -15.66
C THR A 461 11.98 -25.60 -16.14
N ARG A 462 12.68 -24.55 -16.57
CA ARG A 462 12.12 -23.33 -17.18
C ARG A 462 12.89 -22.98 -18.44
N VAL A 463 12.23 -22.24 -19.34
CA VAL A 463 12.90 -21.66 -20.52
C VAL A 463 13.08 -20.17 -20.27
N VAL A 464 14.31 -19.70 -20.28
CA VAL A 464 14.68 -18.30 -20.11
C VAL A 464 15.61 -17.90 -21.23
N ALA A 465 15.32 -16.84 -21.96
CA ALA A 465 16.13 -16.34 -23.09
C ALA A 465 16.52 -17.43 -24.10
N GLY A 466 15.60 -18.37 -24.39
CA GLY A 466 15.86 -19.48 -25.31
C GLY A 466 16.80 -20.58 -24.77
N ARG A 467 17.06 -20.60 -23.48
CA ARG A 467 17.86 -21.63 -22.78
C ARG A 467 16.99 -22.43 -21.84
N VAL A 468 17.26 -23.72 -21.71
CA VAL A 468 16.60 -24.61 -20.75
C VAL A 468 17.36 -24.56 -19.43
N VAL A 469 16.75 -23.96 -18.44
CA VAL A 469 17.31 -23.81 -17.09
C VAL A 469 16.72 -24.86 -16.18
N THR A 470 17.55 -25.68 -15.57
CA THR A 470 17.16 -26.69 -14.58
C THR A 470 17.49 -26.18 -13.18
N ILE A 471 16.46 -26.02 -12.35
CA ILE A 471 16.54 -25.44 -11.02
C ILE A 471 16.36 -26.54 -9.99
N PRO A 472 17.40 -26.89 -9.21
CA PRO A 472 17.27 -27.88 -8.15
C PRO A 472 16.43 -27.33 -7.00
N ARG A 473 16.20 -28.10 -5.96
CA ARG A 473 15.68 -27.62 -4.69
C ARG A 473 16.73 -26.71 -4.06
N LEU A 474 16.31 -25.53 -3.58
CA LEU A 474 17.21 -24.48 -3.08
C LEU A 474 17.10 -24.25 -1.57
N ASP A 475 16.15 -24.89 -0.89
CA ASP A 475 15.94 -24.85 0.57
C ASP A 475 16.03 -23.43 1.21
N GLY A 476 15.51 -22.42 0.49
CA GLY A 476 15.50 -21.02 0.95
C GLY A 476 16.72 -20.21 0.53
N GLU A 477 17.62 -20.75 -0.29
CA GLU A 477 18.75 -20.03 -0.84
C GLU A 477 18.45 -19.46 -2.23
N CYS A 478 19.20 -18.44 -2.64
CA CYS A 478 19.25 -17.98 -4.01
C CYS A 478 20.41 -18.65 -4.74
N GLN A 479 20.26 -18.92 -6.03
CA GLN A 479 21.31 -19.43 -6.89
C GLN A 479 21.54 -18.50 -8.07
N VAL A 480 22.81 -18.24 -8.38
CA VAL A 480 23.21 -17.59 -9.64
C VAL A 480 23.49 -18.65 -10.67
N ILE A 481 22.82 -18.59 -11.83
CA ILE A 481 22.97 -19.51 -12.95
C ILE A 481 23.53 -18.73 -14.15
N ASP A 482 24.58 -19.29 -14.79
CA ASP A 482 25.11 -18.78 -16.06
C ASP A 482 24.33 -19.38 -17.22
N LEU A 483 23.57 -18.57 -17.94
CA LEU A 483 22.74 -19.01 -19.07
C LEU A 483 23.57 -19.52 -20.25
N THR A 484 24.83 -19.11 -20.40
CA THR A 484 25.71 -19.61 -21.48
C THR A 484 26.02 -21.08 -21.34
N THR A 485 25.99 -21.60 -20.12
CA THR A 485 26.21 -23.03 -19.81
C THR A 485 24.94 -23.88 -19.97
N CYS A 486 23.78 -23.25 -20.10
CA CYS A 486 22.51 -23.95 -20.23
C CYS A 486 22.25 -24.41 -21.67
N PRO A 487 21.65 -25.60 -21.89
CA PRO A 487 21.33 -26.08 -23.23
C PRO A 487 20.29 -25.17 -23.92
N PRO A 488 20.36 -25.01 -25.25
CA PRO A 488 19.35 -24.28 -25.99
C PRO A 488 18.00 -24.98 -25.87
N ALA A 489 16.92 -24.20 -25.79
CA ALA A 489 15.58 -24.75 -25.92
C ALA A 489 15.41 -25.29 -27.35
N GLY A 490 15.05 -26.56 -27.48
CA GLY A 490 14.73 -27.15 -28.78
C GLY A 490 13.63 -26.33 -29.49
N ARG A 491 13.72 -26.23 -30.80
CA ARG A 491 12.69 -25.61 -31.64
C ARG A 491 11.45 -26.49 -31.71
#